data_0c048ddcd0efc5d40bdd14a79df01d2e
#
_entry.id   0c048ddcd0efc5d40bdd14a79df01d2e
#
_cell.length_a   1.000
_cell.length_b   1.000
_cell.length_c   1.000
_cell.angle_alpha   90.00
_cell.angle_beta   90.00
_cell.angle_gamma   90.00
#
_symmetry.space_group_name_H-M   'P 1'
#
loop_
_entity.id
_entity.type
_entity.pdbx_description
1 polymer ?
#
loop_
_entity_poly.entity_id
_entity_poly.type
_entity_poly.pdbx_seq_one_letter_code
_entity_poly.pdbx_strand_id
1 'polypeptide(L)'
;ICACLVGSEMCIRDRDMLIYNTTYQTGIDDARNFVIWLSESYIPEVEKTGILQNPRLTHILSHKEQDSECFSLQWEVEDTAALHRWHTQQGMHLNEEMMKIFKDKVVGFPTLMEVIK
;
A
#
# COMPACT_ATOMS: atom_id res chain seq x y z
N ILE A 1 8.89 -12.37 27.34
CA ILE A 1 9.15 -12.11 27.06
C ILE A 1 9.33 -11.74 26.93
N CYS A 2 9.18 -11.88 27.32
CA CYS A 2 9.43 -11.48 27.00
C CYS A 2 9.62 -11.47 27.11
N ALA A 3 9.46 -11.60 27.56
CA ALA A 3 9.71 -11.42 27.37
C ALA A 3 9.83 -11.35 27.59
N CYS A 4 9.78 -11.54 28.05
CA CYS A 4 10.01 -11.34 27.95
C CYS A 4 9.97 -11.17 28.26
N LEU A 5 9.85 -11.08 28.81
CA LEU A 5 10.01 -10.82 28.96
C LEU A 5 10.27 -10.35 28.99
N VAL A 6 10.01 -10.09 29.67
CA VAL A 6 10.30 -9.50 29.73
C VAL A 6 10.59 -9.11 28.92
N GLY A 7 10.87 -8.45 29.02
CA GLY A 7 11.39 -7.89 27.83
C GLY A 7 10.71 -8.30 26.59
N SER A 8 9.96 -9.14 26.72
CA SER A 8 9.22 -9.77 25.66
C SER A 8 8.20 -8.85 25.00
N GLU A 9 7.86 -7.75 25.66
CA GLU A 9 6.82 -6.88 25.13
C GLU A 9 7.20 -6.22 23.80
N MET A 10 8.45 -5.91 23.63
CA MET A 10 8.90 -5.31 22.39
C MET A 10 8.75 -6.27 21.22
N CYS A 11 9.00 -7.53 21.48
CA CYS A 11 8.81 -8.54 20.43
C CYS A 11 7.35 -8.65 20.02
N ILE A 12 6.45 -8.52 20.98
CA ILE A 12 5.03 -8.57 20.69
C ILE A 12 4.63 -7.39 19.82
N ARG A 13 5.14 -6.22 20.13
CA ARG A 13 4.86 -5.03 19.35
C ARG A 13 5.30 -5.19 17.91
N ASP A 14 6.50 -5.74 17.69
CA ASP A 14 7.00 -5.93 16.35
C ASP A 14 6.12 -6.88 15.55
N ARG A 15 5.56 -7.88 16.21
CA ARG A 15 4.71 -8.83 15.54
C ARG A 15 3.34 -8.28 15.19
N ASP A 16 2.96 -7.16 15.83
CA ASP A 16 1.67 -6.53 15.54
C ASP A 16 1.70 -5.64 14.32
N MET A 17 2.91 -5.39 13.79
CA MET A 17 3.03 -4.55 12.60
C MET A 17 2.46 -5.24 11.38
N LEU A 18 1.64 -4.51 10.64
CA LEU A 18 1.02 -5.03 9.42
C LEU A 18 1.57 -4.32 8.21
N ILE A 19 1.56 -5.03 7.08
CA ILE A 19 1.92 -4.47 5.77
C ILE A 19 0.66 -4.42 4.93
N TYR A 20 0.28 -3.24 4.51
CA TYR A 20 -0.83 -3.06 3.59
C TYR A 20 -0.26 -2.91 2.20
N ASN A 21 -0.46 -3.90 1.36
CA ASN A 21 0.06 -3.93 0.00
C ASN A 21 -1.08 -3.84 -0.99
N THR A 22 -0.91 -2.99 -2.00
CA THR A 22 -1.83 -2.96 -3.13
C THR A 22 -1.04 -3.29 -4.38
N THR A 23 -1.47 -4.31 -5.10
CA THR A 23 -0.88 -4.67 -6.37
C THR A 23 -1.71 -4.01 -7.46
N TYR A 24 -1.08 -3.18 -8.29
CA TYR A 24 -1.75 -2.49 -9.39
C TYR A 24 -1.33 -3.11 -10.71
N GLN A 25 -2.29 -3.29 -11.58
CA GLN A 25 -2.03 -3.70 -12.96
C GLN A 25 -2.54 -2.62 -13.89
N THR A 26 -1.70 -2.18 -14.81
CA THR A 26 -2.03 -1.10 -15.73
C THR A 26 -1.52 -1.45 -17.12
N GLY A 27 -2.16 -0.89 -18.14
CA GLY A 27 -1.67 -1.03 -19.49
C GLY A 27 -0.32 -0.32 -19.66
N ILE A 28 0.46 -0.78 -20.61
CA ILE A 28 1.79 -0.22 -20.86
C ILE A 28 1.73 1.29 -21.12
N ASP A 29 0.72 1.72 -21.87
CA ASP A 29 0.60 3.12 -22.24
C ASP A 29 0.34 4.03 -21.05
N ASP A 30 -0.27 3.50 -19.99
CA ASP A 30 -0.62 4.28 -18.81
C ASP A 30 0.34 4.08 -17.65
N ALA A 31 1.26 3.12 -17.76
CA ALA A 31 2.12 2.73 -16.65
C ALA A 31 2.95 3.90 -16.12
N ARG A 32 3.56 4.65 -17.03
CA ARG A 32 4.42 5.76 -16.63
C ARG A 32 3.62 6.86 -15.93
N ASN A 33 2.49 7.22 -16.48
CA ASN A 33 1.63 8.24 -15.88
C ASN A 33 1.10 7.80 -14.54
N PHE A 34 0.78 6.52 -14.41
CA PHE A 34 0.30 5.99 -13.15
C PHE A 34 1.38 6.06 -12.06
N VAL A 35 2.62 5.68 -12.39
CA VAL A 35 3.73 5.76 -11.44
C VAL A 35 3.97 7.20 -11.01
N ILE A 36 3.91 8.14 -11.94
CA ILE A 36 4.08 9.57 -11.63
C ILE A 36 2.96 10.02 -10.70
N TRP A 37 1.72 9.66 -10.99
CA TRP A 37 0.59 10.04 -10.15
C TRP A 37 0.73 9.47 -8.73
N LEU A 38 1.12 8.19 -8.62
CA LEU A 38 1.34 7.59 -7.31
C LEU A 38 2.44 8.33 -6.54
N SER A 39 3.55 8.62 -7.20
CA SER A 39 4.71 9.21 -6.54
C SER A 39 4.48 10.67 -6.15
N GLU A 40 3.78 11.43 -6.97
CA GLU A 40 3.66 12.86 -6.75
C GLU A 40 2.34 13.28 -6.09
N SER A 41 1.31 12.46 -6.17
CA SER A 41 0.00 12.82 -5.62
C SER A 41 -0.46 11.87 -4.53
N TYR A 42 -0.49 10.57 -4.83
CA TYR A 42 -1.07 9.58 -3.91
C TYR A 42 -0.21 9.40 -2.66
N ILE A 43 1.06 9.09 -2.84
CA ILE A 43 1.95 8.80 -1.72
C ILE A 43 2.07 9.99 -0.76
N PRO A 44 2.32 11.22 -1.24
CA PRO A 44 2.41 12.37 -0.32
C PRO A 44 1.12 12.62 0.45
N GLU A 45 -0.04 12.45 -0.20
CA GLU A 45 -1.31 12.65 0.48
C GLU A 45 -1.53 11.62 1.59
N VAL A 46 -1.18 10.37 1.33
CA VAL A 46 -1.32 9.31 2.32
C VAL A 46 -0.34 9.53 3.47
N GLU A 47 0.89 9.94 3.17
CA GLU A 47 1.88 10.19 4.21
C GLU A 47 1.46 11.29 5.17
N LYS A 48 0.71 12.27 4.70
CA LYS A 48 0.25 13.38 5.55
C LYS A 48 -0.64 12.92 6.69
N THR A 49 -1.33 11.81 6.53
CA THR A 49 -2.21 11.30 7.59
C THR A 49 -1.43 10.70 8.75
N GLY A 50 -0.23 10.18 8.49
CA GLY A 50 0.57 9.49 9.51
C GLY A 50 0.03 8.12 9.87
N ILE A 51 -1.09 7.70 9.31
CA ILE A 51 -1.68 6.39 9.62
C ILE A 51 -0.95 5.28 8.89
N LEU A 52 -0.67 5.48 7.60
CA LEU A 52 0.15 4.57 6.81
C LEU A 52 1.54 5.16 6.69
N GLN A 53 2.57 4.35 6.91
CA GLN A 53 3.95 4.82 6.99
C GLN A 53 4.87 3.99 6.12
N ASN A 54 6.05 4.55 5.86
CA ASN A 54 7.14 3.87 5.15
C ASN A 54 6.70 3.27 3.82
N PRO A 55 6.24 4.10 2.88
CA PRO A 55 5.79 3.60 1.58
C PRO A 55 6.93 3.03 0.76
N ARG A 56 6.63 1.95 0.05
CA ARG A 56 7.58 1.37 -0.89
C ARG A 56 6.82 1.02 -2.17
N LEU A 57 7.20 1.66 -3.25
CA LEU A 57 6.63 1.40 -4.56
C LEU A 57 7.64 0.59 -5.37
N THR A 58 7.22 -0.58 -5.85
CA THR A 58 8.11 -1.47 -6.60
C THR A 58 7.45 -1.88 -7.90
N HIS A 59 8.29 -2.19 -8.88
CA HIS A 59 7.87 -2.73 -10.16
C HIS A 59 7.98 -4.25 -10.12
N ILE A 60 6.91 -4.95 -10.45
CA ILE A 60 6.90 -6.41 -10.41
C ILE A 60 7.48 -6.93 -11.71
N LEU A 61 8.67 -7.50 -11.62
CA LEU A 61 9.40 -7.95 -12.81
C LEU A 61 8.99 -9.33 -13.29
N SER A 62 8.33 -10.11 -12.45
CA SER A 62 7.92 -11.47 -12.81
C SER A 62 6.60 -11.50 -13.59
N HIS A 63 5.98 -10.36 -13.80
CA HIS A 63 4.77 -10.25 -14.59
C HIS A 63 5.09 -10.53 -16.06
N LYS A 64 4.32 -11.41 -16.67
CA LYS A 64 4.67 -11.93 -18.00
C LYS A 64 3.76 -11.48 -19.14
N GLU A 65 2.74 -10.71 -18.84
CA GLU A 65 1.90 -10.17 -19.91
C GLU A 65 2.63 -9.05 -20.63
N GLN A 66 2.51 -9.03 -21.96
CA GLN A 66 3.32 -8.11 -22.76
C GLN A 66 2.73 -6.71 -22.88
N ASP A 67 1.43 -6.58 -22.69
CA ASP A 67 0.74 -5.31 -22.86
C ASP A 67 0.31 -4.67 -21.57
N SER A 68 0.82 -5.16 -20.43
CA SER A 68 0.51 -4.60 -19.14
C SER A 68 1.71 -4.63 -18.20
N GLU A 69 1.66 -3.79 -17.18
CA GLU A 69 2.70 -3.68 -16.17
C GLU A 69 2.05 -3.79 -14.79
N CYS A 70 2.79 -4.39 -13.85
CA CYS A 70 2.31 -4.52 -12.49
C CYS A 70 3.25 -3.83 -11.51
N PHE A 71 2.65 -3.18 -10.51
CA PHE A 71 3.39 -2.47 -9.48
C PHE A 71 2.84 -2.85 -8.10
N SER A 72 3.70 -2.80 -7.10
CA SER A 72 3.32 -3.07 -5.72
C SER A 72 3.62 -1.84 -4.88
N LEU A 73 2.61 -1.36 -4.16
CA LEU A 73 2.78 -0.25 -3.22
C LEU A 73 2.48 -0.78 -1.83
N GLN A 74 3.50 -0.76 -0.97
CA GLN A 74 3.40 -1.28 0.39
C GLN A 74 3.47 -0.16 1.40
N TRP A 75 2.67 -0.29 2.44
CA TRP A 75 2.65 0.62 3.58
C TRP A 75 2.73 -0.18 4.86
N GLU A 76 3.34 0.41 5.88
CA GLU A 76 3.28 -0.14 7.23
C GLU A 76 2.11 0.50 7.96
N VAL A 77 1.34 -0.31 8.67
CA VAL A 77 0.20 0.17 9.43
C VAL A 77 0.16 -0.53 10.79
N GLU A 78 -0.27 0.19 11.81
CA GLU A 78 -0.21 -0.30 13.18
C GLU A 78 -1.11 -1.51 13.40
N ASP A 79 -2.37 -1.41 12.94
CA ASP A 79 -3.33 -2.49 13.10
C ASP A 79 -4.46 -2.33 12.09
N THR A 80 -5.39 -3.29 12.13
CA THR A 80 -6.51 -3.30 11.19
C THR A 80 -7.44 -2.12 11.42
N ALA A 81 -7.62 -1.71 12.66
CA ALA A 81 -8.49 -0.57 12.97
C ALA A 81 -7.94 0.72 12.38
N ALA A 82 -6.62 0.91 12.46
CA ALA A 82 -5.97 2.07 11.88
C ALA A 82 -6.15 2.09 10.36
N LEU A 83 -5.99 0.94 9.71
CA LEU A 83 -6.19 0.83 8.28
C LEU A 83 -7.62 1.17 7.89
N HIS A 84 -8.58 0.68 8.67
CA HIS A 84 -9.99 0.97 8.41
C HIS A 84 -10.29 2.46 8.54
N ARG A 85 -9.72 3.10 9.57
CA ARG A 85 -9.85 4.55 9.76
C ARG A 85 -9.33 5.31 8.54
N TRP A 86 -8.12 4.94 8.09
CA TRP A 86 -7.54 5.58 6.92
C TRP A 86 -8.42 5.40 5.69
N HIS A 87 -8.90 4.18 5.46
CA HIS A 87 -9.73 3.89 4.30
C HIS A 87 -10.99 4.75 4.29
N THR A 88 -11.63 4.89 5.46
CA THR A 88 -12.85 5.68 5.58
C THR A 88 -12.57 7.18 5.41
N GLN A 89 -11.46 7.68 5.94
CA GLN A 89 -11.14 9.08 5.90
C GLN A 89 -10.57 9.54 4.56
N GLN A 90 -9.79 8.71 3.90
CA GLN A 90 -9.05 9.13 2.73
C GLN A 90 -9.03 8.10 1.60
N GLY A 91 -8.94 6.82 1.95
CA GLY A 91 -8.71 5.79 0.95
C GLY A 91 -9.77 5.74 -0.13
N MET A 92 -11.03 5.87 0.25
CA MET A 92 -12.13 5.85 -0.70
C MET A 92 -12.04 7.03 -1.66
N HIS A 93 -11.74 8.21 -1.13
CA HIS A 93 -11.62 9.41 -1.95
C HIS A 93 -10.47 9.29 -2.95
N LEU A 94 -9.32 8.79 -2.49
CA LEU A 94 -8.16 8.62 -3.37
C LEU A 94 -8.44 7.57 -4.45
N ASN A 95 -9.17 6.54 -4.10
CA ASN A 95 -9.55 5.54 -5.08
C ASN A 95 -10.47 6.13 -6.14
N GLU A 96 -11.39 6.99 -5.73
CA GLU A 96 -12.27 7.68 -6.68
C GLU A 96 -11.47 8.58 -7.61
N GLU A 97 -10.47 9.28 -7.08
CA GLU A 97 -9.62 10.12 -7.92
C GLU A 97 -8.84 9.31 -8.93
N MET A 98 -8.32 8.16 -8.49
CA MET A 98 -7.63 7.27 -9.40
C MET A 98 -8.55 6.81 -10.54
N MET A 99 -9.78 6.47 -10.19
CA MET A 99 -10.76 6.03 -11.19
C MET A 99 -11.13 7.15 -12.15
N LYS A 100 -11.16 8.40 -11.69
CA LYS A 100 -11.43 9.53 -12.56
C LYS A 100 -10.33 9.76 -13.58
N ILE A 101 -9.08 9.54 -13.17
CA ILE A 101 -7.92 9.79 -14.03
C ILE A 101 -7.68 8.64 -14.98
N PHE A 102 -7.68 7.42 -14.46
CA PHE A 102 -7.29 6.24 -15.22
C PHE A 102 -8.45 5.36 -15.64
N LYS A 103 -9.64 5.61 -15.11
CA LYS A 103 -10.86 4.86 -15.41
C LYS A 103 -10.63 3.37 -15.14
N ASP A 104 -10.95 2.50 -16.11
CA ASP A 104 -10.79 1.08 -15.93
C ASP A 104 -9.43 0.56 -16.42
N LYS A 105 -8.50 1.46 -16.72
CA LYS A 105 -7.18 1.09 -17.20
C LYS A 105 -6.24 0.62 -16.11
N VAL A 106 -6.57 0.90 -14.87
CA VAL A 106 -5.78 0.48 -13.72
C VAL A 106 -6.66 -0.35 -12.79
N VAL A 107 -6.16 -1.51 -12.41
CA VAL A 107 -6.86 -2.41 -11.47
C VAL A 107 -5.97 -2.60 -10.25
N GLY A 108 -6.54 -2.47 -9.05
CA GLY A 108 -5.80 -2.65 -7.81
C GLY A 108 -6.33 -3.80 -6.99
N PHE A 109 -5.41 -4.56 -6.40
CA PHE A 109 -5.74 -5.71 -5.54
C PHE A 109 -5.07 -5.52 -4.18
N PRO A 110 -5.85 -5.19 -3.14
CA PRO A 110 -5.27 -4.99 -1.81
C PRO A 110 -4.99 -6.33 -1.13
N THR A 111 -3.90 -6.36 -0.36
CA THR A 111 -3.52 -7.52 0.43
C THR A 111 -3.01 -7.01 1.77
N LEU A 112 -3.52 -7.56 2.85
CA LEU A 112 -3.06 -7.21 4.19
C LEU A 112 -2.22 -8.36 4.71
N MET A 113 -1.00 -8.05 5.14
CA MET A 113 -0.05 -9.05 5.58
C MET A 113 0.43 -8.73 6.99
N GLU A 114 0.67 -9.77 7.75
CA GLU A 114 1.20 -9.65 9.10
C GLU A 114 2.70 -9.95 9.08
N VAL A 115 3.47 -9.11 9.75
CA VAL A 115 4.91 -9.35 9.86
C VAL A 115 5.13 -10.40 10.93
N ILE A 116 5.65 -11.57 10.52
CA ILE A 116 5.86 -12.67 11.45
C ILE A 116 7.28 -12.64 12.02
N LYS A 117 8.23 -12.10 11.25
CA LYS A 117 9.61 -12.14 11.70
C LYS A 117 10.39 -10.90 11.31
#